data_21e78e14c38eb6751f2a32f9f236f34e
#
_entry.id   21e78e14c38eb6751f2a32f9f236f34e
#
_cell.length_a   1.000
_cell.length_b   1.000
_cell.length_c   1.000
_cell.angle_alpha   90.00
_cell.angle_beta   90.00
_cell.angle_gamma   90.00
#
_symmetry.space_group_name_H-M   'P 1'
#
loop_
_entity.id
_entity.type
_entity.pdbx_description
1 polymer ?
#
loop_
_entity_poly.entity_id
_entity_poly.type
_entity_poly.pdbx_seq_one_letter_code
_entity_poly.pdbx_strand_id
1 'polypeptide(L)' 'MAYITQIRYCHRPIHWNRKTVLDVSYNDKAFSLWTAAAGAEKGVEVSPARIQLDRQQASVLLAYLQDFLENTAQNHT' A
#
# COMPACT_ATOMS: atom_id res chain seq x y z
N MET A 1 5.20 -11.83 -6.63
CA MET A 1 5.77 -10.88 -5.65
C MET A 1 6.52 -9.80 -6.41
N ALA A 2 6.32 -8.56 -6.05
CA ALA A 2 7.00 -7.44 -6.67
C ALA A 2 7.99 -6.81 -5.70
N TYR A 3 9.22 -6.64 -6.14
CA TYR A 3 10.24 -5.92 -5.40
C TYR A 3 10.27 -4.47 -5.89
N ILE A 4 10.00 -3.54 -5.00
CA ILE A 4 9.84 -2.13 -5.36
C ILE A 4 11.21 -1.47 -5.43
N THR A 5 11.55 -0.93 -6.58
CA THR A 5 12.82 -0.21 -6.80
C THR A 5 12.62 1.30 -6.93
N GLN A 6 11.39 1.74 -7.09
CA GLN A 6 11.08 3.15 -7.21
C GLN A 6 9.66 3.40 -6.73
N ILE A 7 9.48 4.46 -5.97
CA ILE A 7 8.16 4.95 -5.55
C ILE A 7 8.02 6.35 -6.08
N ARG A 8 6.91 6.61 -6.74
CA ARG A 8 6.66 7.92 -7.35
C ARG A 8 5.22 8.34 -7.13
N TYR A 9 5.01 9.63 -7.03
CA TYR A 9 3.67 10.19 -6.95
C TYR A 9 2.97 10.07 -8.30
N CYS A 10 1.68 9.79 -8.26
CA CYS A 10 0.89 9.59 -9.45
C CYS A 10 -0.43 10.33 -9.28
N HIS A 11 -0.83 11.07 -10.32
CA HIS A 11 -2.06 11.88 -10.31
C HIS A 11 -3.28 11.12 -10.85
N ARG A 12 -3.35 9.84 -10.57
CA ARG A 12 -4.50 9.05 -11.00
C ARG A 12 -5.69 9.27 -10.07
N PRO A 13 -6.90 9.29 -10.61
CA PRO A 13 -8.09 9.33 -9.76
C PRO A 13 -8.15 8.08 -8.88
N ILE A 14 -8.68 8.26 -7.67
CA ILE A 14 -8.78 7.19 -6.70
C ILE A 14 -10.23 6.73 -6.66
N HIS A 15 -10.43 5.43 -6.82
CA HIS A 15 -11.73 4.80 -6.73
C HIS A 15 -11.76 3.85 -5.54
N TRP A 16 -12.90 3.75 -4.88
CA TRP A 16 -13.08 2.80 -3.80
C TRP A 16 -13.15 1.39 -4.38
N ASN A 17 -12.34 0.51 -3.82
CA ASN A 17 -12.26 -0.88 -4.22
C ASN A 17 -12.79 -1.80 -3.13
N ARG A 18 -12.76 -3.10 -3.41
CA ARG A 18 -13.22 -4.10 -2.48
C ARG A 18 -12.36 -4.12 -1.23
N LYS A 19 -13.00 -4.37 -0.11
CA LYS A 19 -12.31 -4.44 1.17
C LYS A 19 -11.53 -5.73 1.27
N THR A 20 -10.33 -5.64 1.83
CA THR A 20 -9.50 -6.80 2.11
C THR A 20 -8.60 -6.48 3.30
N VAL A 21 -7.80 -7.44 3.70
CA VAL A 21 -6.87 -7.32 4.81
C VAL A 21 -5.47 -7.08 4.27
N LEU A 22 -4.75 -6.17 4.87
CA LEU A 22 -3.35 -5.94 4.57
C LEU A 22 -2.50 -6.57 5.66
N ASP A 23 -1.63 -7.48 5.27
CA ASP A 23 -0.66 -8.09 6.17
C ASP A 23 0.69 -7.43 6.02
N VAL A 24 1.34 -7.19 7.14
CA VAL A 24 2.63 -6.54 7.19
C VAL A 24 3.62 -7.44 7.92
N SER A 25 4.79 -7.61 7.35
CA SER A 25 5.88 -8.31 8.00
C SER A 25 7.20 -7.66 7.60
N TYR A 26 8.16 -7.66 8.51
CA TYR A 26 9.44 -7.05 8.20
C TYR A 26 10.54 -7.68 9.05
N ASN A 27 11.76 -7.52 8.56
CA ASN A 27 12.97 -7.83 9.30
C ASN A 27 13.92 -6.64 9.16
N ASP A 28 15.19 -6.82 9.50
CA ASP A 28 16.16 -5.73 9.46
C ASP A 28 16.56 -5.29 8.04
N LYS A 29 16.15 -6.03 7.02
CA LYS A 29 16.54 -5.78 5.63
C LYS A 29 15.37 -5.42 4.72
N ALA A 30 14.20 -5.98 4.94
CA ALA A 30 13.08 -5.84 4.04
C ALA A 30 11.76 -5.67 4.77
N PHE A 31 10.87 -4.93 4.17
CA PHE A 31 9.51 -4.73 4.61
C PHE A 31 8.58 -5.32 3.56
N SER A 32 7.68 -6.19 3.97
CA SER A 32 6.78 -6.88 3.07
C SER A 32 5.33 -6.53 3.39
N LEU A 33 4.59 -6.29 2.32
CA LEU A 33 3.15 -6.01 2.38
C LEU A 33 2.46 -6.98 1.46
N TRP A 34 1.35 -7.57 1.92
CA TRP A 34 0.51 -8.33 1.01
C TRP A 34 -0.95 -8.25 1.41
N THR A 35 -1.79 -8.32 0.39
CA THR A 35 -3.23 -8.32 0.60
C THR A 35 -3.73 -9.75 0.53
N ALA A 36 -4.72 -10.07 1.37
CA ALA A 36 -5.46 -11.31 1.23
C ALA A 36 -6.34 -11.22 -0.01
N ALA A 37 -6.72 -12.37 -0.55
CA ALA A 37 -7.73 -12.38 -1.60
C ALA A 37 -9.00 -11.73 -1.06
N ALA A 38 -9.49 -10.70 -1.74
CA ALA A 38 -10.72 -10.06 -1.34
C ALA A 38 -11.84 -11.10 -1.39
N GLY A 39 -12.64 -11.14 -0.34
CA GLY A 39 -13.71 -12.13 -0.20
C GLY A 39 -14.51 -12.27 -1.46
N ALA A 40 -14.67 -13.51 -1.88
CA ALA A 40 -15.35 -13.82 -3.11
C ALA A 40 -16.82 -13.45 -3.00
N GLU A 41 -17.15 -12.24 -3.41
CA GLU A 41 -18.53 -11.90 -3.69
C GLU A 41 -18.82 -12.22 -5.15
N LYS A 42 -19.54 -13.32 -5.35
CA LYS A 42 -20.18 -13.64 -6.63
C LYS A 42 -19.33 -13.42 -7.87
N GLY A 43 -18.25 -14.17 -7.98
CA GLY A 43 -17.51 -14.24 -9.23
C GLY A 43 -16.54 -13.13 -9.50
N VAL A 44 -16.32 -12.21 -8.56
CA VAL A 44 -15.28 -11.21 -8.71
C VAL A 44 -14.18 -11.50 -7.70
N GLU A 45 -13.10 -12.07 -8.19
CA GLU A 45 -11.93 -12.36 -7.38
C GLU A 45 -10.92 -11.23 -7.55
N VAL A 46 -10.41 -10.74 -6.42
CA VAL A 46 -9.26 -9.84 -6.43
C VAL A 46 -8.05 -10.68 -6.05
N SER A 47 -7.11 -10.77 -6.96
CA SER A 47 -5.89 -11.53 -6.72
C SER A 47 -5.09 -10.90 -5.59
N PRO A 48 -4.49 -11.70 -4.70
CA PRO A 48 -3.61 -11.18 -3.68
C PRO A 48 -2.42 -10.45 -4.32
N ALA A 49 -2.06 -9.32 -3.76
CA ALA A 49 -0.89 -8.58 -4.19
C ALA A 49 0.20 -8.69 -3.13
N ARG A 50 1.44 -8.83 -3.57
CA ARG A 50 2.59 -8.88 -2.69
C ARG A 50 3.64 -7.90 -3.17
N ILE A 51 4.10 -7.05 -2.26
CA ILE A 51 5.19 -6.12 -2.57
C ILE A 51 6.24 -6.18 -1.47
N GLN A 52 7.46 -5.89 -1.84
CA GLN A 52 8.60 -5.86 -0.93
C GLN A 52 9.37 -4.56 -1.12
N LEU A 53 9.78 -3.96 -0.02
CA LEU A 53 10.52 -2.70 0.00
C LEU A 53 11.83 -2.89 0.74
N ASP A 54 12.89 -2.24 0.29
CA ASP A 54 14.09 -2.08 1.09
C ASP A 54 13.93 -0.86 2.03
N ARG A 55 14.96 -0.59 2.83
CA ARG A 55 14.91 0.51 3.78
C ARG A 55 14.78 1.87 3.10
N GLN A 56 15.44 2.04 1.97
CA GLN A 56 15.39 3.30 1.23
C GLN A 56 13.98 3.55 0.71
N GLN A 57 13.36 2.56 0.09
CA GLN A 57 12.02 2.70 -0.44
C GLN A 57 10.98 2.81 0.68
N ALA A 58 11.20 2.13 1.78
CA ALA A 58 10.33 2.26 2.95
C ALA A 58 10.35 3.70 3.48
N SER A 59 11.50 4.34 3.47
CA SER A 59 11.62 5.75 3.88
C SER A 59 10.86 6.67 2.94
N VAL A 60 10.92 6.41 1.64
CA VAL A 60 10.16 7.20 0.66
C VAL A 60 8.65 7.01 0.88
N LEU A 61 8.22 5.77 1.08
CA LEU A 61 6.80 5.51 1.34
C LEU A 61 6.34 6.18 2.63
N LEU A 62 7.17 6.16 3.66
CA LEU A 62 6.85 6.82 4.91
C LEU A 62 6.61 8.32 4.70
N ALA A 63 7.42 8.97 3.89
CA ALA A 63 7.25 10.39 3.61
C ALA A 63 5.90 10.66 2.93
N TYR A 64 5.49 9.83 1.98
CA TYR A 64 4.19 9.96 1.36
C TYR A 64 3.05 9.70 2.35
N LEU A 65 3.20 8.71 3.21
CA LEU A 65 2.19 8.43 4.23
C LEU A 65 2.05 9.58 5.21
N GLN A 66 3.15 10.16 5.63
CA GLN A 66 3.12 11.31 6.53
C GLN A 66 2.44 12.52 5.88
N ASP A 67 2.76 12.78 4.62
CA ASP A 67 2.14 13.86 3.87
C ASP A 67 0.61 13.66 3.76
N PHE A 68 0.20 12.45 3.45
CA PHE A 68 -1.21 12.11 3.38
C PHE A 68 -1.92 12.34 4.71
N LEU A 69 -1.32 11.88 5.80
CA LEU A 69 -1.94 12.01 7.12
C LEU A 69 -2.03 13.47 7.57
N GLU A 70 -1.00 14.24 7.34
CA GLU A 70 -0.96 15.65 7.73
C GLU A 70 -1.92 16.48 6.90
N ASN A 71 -1.92 16.31 5.59
CA ASN A 71 -2.80 17.06 4.71
C ASN A 71 -4.26 16.69 4.92
N THR A 72 -4.54 15.41 5.11
CA THR A 72 -5.91 14.98 5.37
C THR A 72 -6.43 15.54 6.68
N ALA A 73 -5.60 15.58 7.72
CA ALA A 73 -5.97 16.17 8.99
C ALA A 73 -6.28 17.65 8.84
N GLN A 74 -5.51 18.38 8.05
CA GLN A 74 -5.73 19.80 7.79
C GLN A 74 -7.02 20.06 7.01
N ASN A 75 -7.35 19.19 6.08
CA ASN A 75 -8.51 19.34 5.23
C ASN A 75 -9.83 19.01 5.92
N HIS A 76 -9.79 18.41 7.08
CA HIS A 76 -10.96 18.06 7.84
C HIS A 76 -11.40 19.13 8.83
N THR A 77 -10.70 20.20 8.88
CA THR A 77 -11.08 21.33 9.75
C THR A 77 -12.17 22.19 9.16
#